data_416ebb8b1b952ec37aca4c72b240de8a
#
_entry.id   416ebb8b1b952ec37aca4c72b240de8a
#
_cell.length_a   1.000
_cell.length_b   1.000
_cell.length_c   1.000
_cell.angle_alpha   90.00
_cell.angle_beta   90.00
_cell.angle_gamma   90.00
#
_symmetry.space_group_name_H-M   'P 1'
#
loop_
_entity.id
_entity.type
_entity.pdbx_description
1 polymer ?
#
loop_
_entity_poly.entity_id
_entity_poly.type
_entity_poly.pdbx_seq_one_letter_code
_entity_poly.pdbx_strand_id
1 'polypeptide(L)'
;LMQNIQKNAGKLSCSFHKIIKMKKKYTDSCRLFVLKSNRKENQEKMFEVGEYIVYGCKGVCQVEEITHIDIPGSNKDRLYYVLAPLEDRNGKIYAPTDNAKVAMRKVITRQEAEQLIEEMPQIEELWVANEKQRELQYKEALKTCDFRAWISIIKTLYFRKKERIAQGKKITSLDERYLKAAENELYGELSLILGLPKSQMEDFICRKLEA
;
A
#
# COMPACT_ATOMS: atom_id res chain seq x y z
N LEU A 1 -38.93 -6.77 0.20
CA LEU A 1 -37.87 -5.89 -0.35
C LEU A 1 -36.87 -5.42 0.71
N MET A 2 -37.33 -5.08 1.94
CA MET A 2 -36.44 -4.65 3.04
C MET A 2 -35.51 -5.75 3.58
N GLN A 3 -35.93 -7.01 3.59
CA GLN A 3 -35.12 -8.12 4.09
C GLN A 3 -33.96 -8.54 3.17
N ASN A 4 -34.01 -8.21 1.87
CA ASN A 4 -32.92 -8.45 0.93
C ASN A 4 -31.84 -7.36 0.95
N ILE A 5 -32.15 -6.17 1.44
CA ILE A 5 -31.17 -5.07 1.61
C ILE A 5 -30.27 -5.34 2.81
N GLN A 6 -30.79 -5.94 3.88
CA GLN A 6 -29.98 -6.34 5.04
C GLN A 6 -29.03 -7.51 4.78
N LYS A 7 -29.35 -8.44 3.88
CA LYS A 7 -28.46 -9.57 3.56
C LYS A 7 -27.25 -9.19 2.69
N ASN A 8 -27.33 -8.13 1.90
CA ASN A 8 -26.18 -7.60 1.15
C ASN A 8 -25.33 -6.59 1.92
N ALA A 9 -25.84 -5.99 2.98
CA ALA A 9 -25.06 -5.14 3.90
C ALA A 9 -24.16 -5.97 4.83
N GLY A 10 -24.45 -7.27 5.03
CA GLY A 10 -23.72 -8.15 5.95
C GLY A 10 -22.40 -8.72 5.43
N LYS A 11 -21.97 -8.38 4.19
CA LYS A 11 -20.65 -8.71 3.64
C LYS A 11 -19.75 -7.49 3.44
N LEU A 12 -20.08 -6.38 4.02
CA LEU A 12 -19.10 -5.32 4.26
C LEU A 12 -18.19 -5.85 5.36
N SER A 13 -16.97 -6.19 4.98
CA SER A 13 -15.93 -6.67 5.87
C SER A 13 -16.00 -5.92 7.22
N CYS A 14 -16.35 -6.64 8.26
CA CYS A 14 -16.57 -6.12 9.61
C CYS A 14 -15.30 -5.49 10.19
N SER A 15 -14.19 -5.74 9.56
CA SER A 15 -12.86 -5.63 10.07
C SER A 15 -12.31 -4.21 10.00
N PHE A 16 -12.33 -3.57 8.84
CA PHE A 16 -11.90 -2.16 8.71
C PHE A 16 -12.79 -1.18 9.49
N HIS A 17 -14.07 -1.52 9.70
CA HIS A 17 -14.98 -0.71 10.52
C HIS A 17 -14.49 -0.60 11.98
N LYS A 18 -13.86 -1.63 12.50
CA LYS A 18 -13.31 -1.67 13.86
C LYS A 18 -12.03 -0.84 13.97
N ILE A 19 -11.11 -0.95 13.00
CA ILE A 19 -9.88 -0.15 12.94
C ILE A 19 -10.19 1.36 13.03
N ILE A 20 -11.27 1.78 12.39
CA ILE A 20 -11.69 3.18 12.31
C ILE A 20 -12.37 3.66 13.60
N LYS A 21 -13.14 2.78 14.28
CA LYS A 21 -13.81 3.14 15.55
C LYS A 21 -12.86 3.29 16.73
N MET A 22 -11.66 2.71 16.68
CA MET A 22 -10.68 2.76 17.77
C MET A 22 -10.01 4.13 17.96
N LYS A 23 -10.28 5.14 17.12
CA LYS A 23 -9.81 6.53 17.28
C LYS A 23 -10.11 7.16 18.65
N LYS A 24 -10.97 6.58 19.48
CA LYS A 24 -11.45 7.19 20.73
C LYS A 24 -10.66 6.84 22.00
N LYS A 25 -9.68 5.92 21.94
CA LYS A 25 -9.00 5.44 23.17
C LYS A 25 -7.52 5.84 23.33
N TYR A 26 -6.92 6.44 22.33
CA TYR A 26 -5.50 6.82 22.38
C TYR A 26 -5.33 8.32 22.14
N THR A 27 -5.78 9.13 23.10
CA THR A 27 -5.37 10.53 23.23
C THR A 27 -4.28 10.60 24.29
N ASP A 28 -3.19 11.26 23.97
CA ASP A 28 -2.21 11.93 24.83
C ASP A 28 -0.87 11.28 25.18
N SER A 29 -0.44 10.13 24.66
CA SER A 29 0.91 9.66 25.04
C SER A 29 1.93 9.43 23.91
N CYS A 30 1.58 9.62 22.66
CA CYS A 30 2.51 9.38 21.53
C CYS A 30 2.70 10.58 20.59
N ARG A 31 2.73 11.78 21.16
CA ARG A 31 3.33 12.94 20.46
C ARG A 31 4.85 12.88 20.61
N LEU A 32 5.55 12.26 19.80
CA LEU A 32 6.98 12.41 19.47
C LEU A 32 7.67 11.09 19.11
N PHE A 33 7.19 10.41 18.12
CA PHE A 33 8.14 9.64 17.32
C PHE A 33 7.73 9.80 15.85
N VAL A 34 8.01 10.97 15.33
CA VAL A 34 8.09 11.16 13.88
C VAL A 34 9.26 10.29 13.46
N LEU A 35 8.96 9.07 13.02
CA LEU A 35 9.87 8.37 12.14
C LEU A 35 10.08 9.31 10.95
N LYS A 36 11.17 10.07 11.03
CA LYS A 36 11.72 10.76 9.87
C LYS A 36 11.84 9.67 8.83
N SER A 37 10.91 9.67 7.89
CA SER A 37 11.01 8.86 6.69
C SER A 37 12.45 9.07 6.19
N ASN A 38 13.25 8.03 6.24
CA ASN A 38 14.63 8.01 5.75
C ASN A 38 14.63 8.13 4.22
N ARG A 39 13.95 9.17 3.68
CA ARG A 39 13.94 9.47 2.25
C ARG A 39 15.31 9.82 1.70
N LYS A 40 16.26 10.17 2.59
CA LYS A 40 17.63 10.55 2.17
C LYS A 40 18.63 9.40 2.22
N GLU A 41 18.40 8.34 2.99
CA GLU A 41 19.36 7.24 3.11
C GLU A 41 19.23 6.14 2.04
N ASN A 42 18.09 6.08 1.32
CA ASN A 42 17.86 5.03 0.32
C ASN A 42 18.40 5.36 -1.09
N GLN A 43 19.00 6.52 -1.31
CA GLN A 43 19.47 6.90 -2.66
C GLN A 43 20.89 6.43 -3.02
N GLU A 44 21.68 5.91 -2.07
CA GLU A 44 23.07 5.51 -2.32
C GLU A 44 23.35 4.00 -2.20
N LYS A 45 22.38 3.20 -1.76
CA LYS A 45 22.61 1.76 -1.58
C LYS A 45 22.00 0.97 -2.71
N MET A 46 22.85 0.41 -3.57
CA MET A 46 22.41 -0.57 -4.57
C MET A 46 21.76 -1.77 -3.87
N PHE A 47 20.65 -2.26 -4.44
CA PHE A 47 20.03 -3.51 -4.00
C PHE A 47 20.86 -4.70 -4.49
N GLU A 48 20.80 -5.82 -3.77
CA GLU A 48 21.55 -7.02 -4.09
C GLU A 48 20.65 -8.04 -4.82
N VAL A 49 21.27 -8.92 -5.62
CA VAL A 49 20.55 -10.02 -6.26
C VAL A 49 19.96 -10.94 -5.20
N GLY A 50 18.70 -11.31 -5.36
CA GLY A 50 17.91 -12.09 -4.39
C GLY A 50 17.13 -11.22 -3.39
N GLU A 51 17.42 -9.92 -3.29
CA GLU A 51 16.72 -9.01 -2.38
C GLU A 51 15.29 -8.73 -2.85
N TYR A 52 14.38 -8.56 -1.89
CA TYR A 52 13.01 -8.10 -2.16
C TYR A 52 12.93 -6.60 -1.98
N ILE A 53 12.34 -5.93 -2.97
CA ILE A 53 12.15 -4.49 -2.98
C ILE A 53 10.72 -4.13 -3.38
N VAL A 54 10.24 -2.97 -2.98
CA VAL A 54 9.02 -2.37 -3.51
C VAL A 54 9.38 -1.45 -4.65
N TYR A 55 8.74 -1.64 -5.80
CA TYR A 55 9.00 -0.87 -7.02
C TYR A 55 7.74 -0.14 -7.51
N GLY A 56 7.60 1.12 -7.15
CA GLY A 56 6.45 1.94 -7.56
C GLY A 56 5.10 1.27 -7.29
N CYS A 57 4.20 1.34 -8.26
CA CYS A 57 2.90 0.67 -8.22
C CYS A 57 2.94 -0.77 -8.81
N LYS A 58 4.10 -1.41 -8.79
CA LYS A 58 4.27 -2.81 -9.20
C LYS A 58 4.37 -3.75 -8.01
N GLY A 59 4.31 -3.17 -6.81
CA GLY A 59 4.38 -3.92 -5.58
C GLY A 59 5.75 -4.51 -5.30
N VAL A 60 5.76 -5.63 -4.59
CA VAL A 60 6.99 -6.33 -4.21
C VAL A 60 7.56 -7.09 -5.40
N CYS A 61 8.83 -6.84 -5.66
CA CYS A 61 9.61 -7.52 -6.70
C CYS A 61 10.87 -8.13 -6.08
N GLN A 62 11.34 -9.23 -6.64
CA GLN A 62 12.65 -9.79 -6.33
C GLN A 62 13.66 -9.29 -7.35
N VAL A 63 14.85 -8.90 -6.90
CA VAL A 63 15.98 -8.59 -7.78
C VAL A 63 16.56 -9.91 -8.27
N GLU A 64 16.33 -10.26 -9.54
CA GLU A 64 16.88 -11.50 -10.13
C GLU A 64 18.31 -11.32 -10.60
N GLU A 65 18.61 -10.16 -11.20
CA GLU A 65 19.89 -9.89 -11.83
C GLU A 65 20.20 -8.39 -11.84
N ILE A 66 21.47 -8.06 -11.91
CA ILE A 66 21.95 -6.68 -12.15
C ILE A 66 22.83 -6.76 -13.40
N THR A 67 22.41 -6.15 -14.49
CA THR A 67 23.05 -6.36 -15.79
C THR A 67 23.01 -5.10 -16.67
N HIS A 68 23.85 -5.09 -17.68
CA HIS A 68 23.75 -4.11 -18.78
C HIS A 68 22.78 -4.64 -19.83
N ILE A 69 21.92 -3.74 -20.36
CA ILE A 69 20.95 -4.12 -21.37
C ILE A 69 21.33 -3.46 -22.69
N ASP A 70 21.49 -4.28 -23.73
CA ASP A 70 21.70 -3.77 -25.09
C ASP A 70 20.35 -3.54 -25.79
N ILE A 71 19.71 -2.39 -25.44
CA ILE A 71 18.50 -1.94 -26.12
C ILE A 71 18.90 -0.81 -27.10
N PRO A 72 18.46 -0.83 -28.35
CA PRO A 72 18.70 0.26 -29.30
C PRO A 72 18.25 1.60 -28.71
N GLY A 73 19.19 2.56 -28.61
CA GLY A 73 18.93 3.88 -28.03
C GLY A 73 19.14 4.01 -26.54
N SER A 74 19.52 2.95 -25.81
CA SER A 74 19.95 3.02 -24.41
C SER A 74 21.45 3.30 -24.29
N ASN A 75 21.86 3.90 -23.15
CA ASN A 75 23.27 3.97 -22.80
C ASN A 75 23.76 2.58 -22.41
N LYS A 76 24.73 2.02 -23.16
CA LYS A 76 25.27 0.66 -22.95
C LYS A 76 26.00 0.50 -21.60
N ASP A 77 26.45 1.60 -21.00
CA ASP A 77 27.16 1.59 -19.71
C ASP A 77 26.20 1.62 -18.52
N ARG A 78 24.89 1.73 -18.77
CA ARG A 78 23.90 1.85 -17.71
C ARG A 78 23.52 0.49 -17.14
N LEU A 79 23.62 0.36 -15.81
CA LEU A 79 23.18 -0.84 -15.09
C LEU A 79 21.67 -0.84 -14.85
N TYR A 80 21.08 -2.02 -14.95
CA TYR A 80 19.66 -2.26 -14.72
C TYR A 80 19.47 -3.38 -13.71
N TYR A 81 18.49 -3.23 -12.86
CA TYR A 81 17.89 -4.34 -12.12
C TYR A 81 16.93 -5.08 -13.03
N VAL A 82 17.02 -6.40 -13.05
CA VAL A 82 15.99 -7.28 -13.58
C VAL A 82 15.11 -7.68 -12.40
N LEU A 83 13.90 -7.16 -12.37
CA LEU A 83 12.96 -7.35 -11.28
C LEU A 83 11.87 -8.34 -11.68
N ALA A 84 11.61 -9.34 -10.84
CA ALA A 84 10.51 -10.27 -10.96
C ALA A 84 9.39 -9.89 -9.98
N PRO A 85 8.23 -9.39 -10.43
CA PRO A 85 7.11 -9.09 -9.55
C PRO A 85 6.55 -10.37 -8.92
N LEU A 86 6.25 -10.36 -7.61
CA LEU A 86 5.70 -11.53 -6.93
C LEU A 86 4.30 -11.90 -7.41
N GLU A 87 3.53 -10.94 -7.92
CA GLU A 87 2.18 -11.16 -8.43
C GLU A 87 2.15 -11.68 -9.87
N ASP A 88 3.18 -11.38 -10.65
CA ASP A 88 3.31 -11.82 -12.04
C ASP A 88 4.63 -12.60 -12.22
N ARG A 89 4.56 -13.90 -11.97
CA ARG A 89 5.72 -14.81 -12.02
C ARG A 89 6.43 -14.87 -13.38
N ASN A 90 5.76 -14.46 -14.43
CA ASN A 90 6.32 -14.46 -15.79
C ASN A 90 6.76 -13.07 -16.25
N GLY A 91 6.39 -12.03 -15.51
CA GLY A 91 6.74 -10.66 -15.81
C GLY A 91 8.17 -10.33 -15.40
N LYS A 92 8.91 -9.62 -16.29
CA LYS A 92 10.20 -9.03 -15.96
C LYS A 92 10.15 -7.53 -16.15
N ILE A 93 10.69 -6.81 -15.19
CA ILE A 93 10.79 -5.35 -15.22
C ILE A 93 12.27 -4.98 -15.24
N TYR A 94 12.65 -4.17 -16.21
CA TYR A 94 13.99 -3.63 -16.30
C TYR A 94 14.00 -2.22 -15.73
N ALA A 95 14.59 -2.05 -14.56
CA ALA A 95 14.65 -0.78 -13.86
C ALA A 95 16.10 -0.27 -13.80
N PRO A 96 16.39 0.92 -14.32
CA PRO A 96 17.73 1.48 -14.17
C PRO A 96 18.12 1.63 -12.69
N THR A 97 19.37 1.33 -12.34
CA THR A 97 19.85 1.41 -10.95
C THR A 97 19.87 2.83 -10.41
N ASP A 98 20.02 3.81 -11.30
CA ASP A 98 20.03 5.27 -11.05
C ASP A 98 18.64 5.92 -11.24
N ASN A 99 17.56 5.14 -11.17
CA ASN A 99 16.21 5.61 -11.45
C ASN A 99 15.69 6.53 -10.35
N ALA A 100 15.57 7.82 -10.65
CA ALA A 100 14.95 8.81 -9.77
C ALA A 100 13.43 9.01 -10.02
N LYS A 101 12.86 8.37 -11.08
CA LYS A 101 11.46 8.62 -11.48
C LYS A 101 10.45 7.72 -10.79
N VAL A 102 10.86 6.50 -10.44
CA VAL A 102 10.02 5.52 -9.77
C VAL A 102 10.59 5.25 -8.39
N ALA A 103 9.75 5.37 -7.37
CA ALA A 103 10.16 5.09 -5.99
C ALA A 103 10.55 3.62 -5.85
N MET A 104 11.70 3.38 -5.25
CA MET A 104 12.19 2.04 -4.90
C MET A 104 12.65 2.04 -3.44
N ARG A 105 12.30 1.00 -2.70
CA ARG A 105 12.78 0.79 -1.32
C ARG A 105 12.85 -0.68 -0.99
N LYS A 106 13.64 -1.03 0.02
CA LYS A 106 13.60 -2.36 0.61
C LYS A 106 12.22 -2.64 1.21
N VAL A 107 11.83 -3.89 1.27
CA VAL A 107 10.68 -4.33 2.07
C VAL A 107 10.98 -4.07 3.55
N ILE A 108 9.95 -3.78 4.32
CA ILE A 108 10.09 -3.54 5.76
C ILE A 108 10.39 -4.85 6.49
N THR A 109 10.94 -4.74 7.68
CA THR A 109 11.15 -5.86 8.58
C THR A 109 9.82 -6.28 9.24
N ARG A 110 9.81 -7.49 9.82
CA ARG A 110 8.64 -7.98 10.57
C ARG A 110 8.28 -7.07 11.74
N GLN A 111 9.28 -6.55 12.45
CA GLN A 111 9.08 -5.63 13.57
C GLN A 111 8.43 -4.31 13.11
N GLU A 112 8.91 -3.75 12.01
CA GLU A 112 8.31 -2.53 11.42
C GLU A 112 6.89 -2.78 10.93
N ALA A 113 6.60 -3.98 10.39
CA ALA A 113 5.24 -4.34 9.97
C ALA A 113 4.28 -4.44 11.17
N GLU A 114 4.70 -5.04 12.27
CA GLU A 114 3.90 -5.14 13.50
C GLU A 114 3.65 -3.74 14.09
N GLN A 115 4.67 -2.89 14.16
CA GLN A 115 4.54 -1.50 14.61
C GLN A 115 3.60 -0.69 13.70
N LEU A 116 3.73 -0.84 12.38
CA LEU A 116 2.84 -0.18 11.42
C LEU A 116 1.38 -0.55 11.66
N ILE A 117 1.09 -1.83 11.92
CA ILE A 117 -0.28 -2.27 12.21
C ILE A 117 -0.82 -1.58 13.47
N GLU A 118 -0.02 -1.47 14.53
CA GLU A 118 -0.42 -0.78 15.76
C GLU A 118 -0.66 0.73 15.53
N GLU A 119 0.10 1.34 14.61
CA GLU A 119 -0.06 2.75 14.25
C GLU A 119 -1.23 3.02 13.29
N MET A 120 -1.75 2.00 12.60
CA MET A 120 -2.83 2.17 11.61
C MET A 120 -4.03 3.01 12.10
N PRO A 121 -4.55 2.83 13.34
CA PRO A 121 -5.68 3.62 13.81
C PRO A 121 -5.41 5.12 13.85
N GLN A 122 -4.16 5.53 14.05
CA GLN A 122 -3.74 6.92 14.18
C GLN A 122 -3.49 7.62 12.84
N ILE A 123 -3.27 6.85 11.77
CA ILE A 123 -3.04 7.40 10.43
C ILE A 123 -4.32 8.08 9.96
N GLU A 124 -4.21 9.33 9.55
CA GLU A 124 -5.34 10.12 9.07
C GLU A 124 -5.77 9.73 7.65
N GLU A 125 -7.00 10.09 7.32
CA GLU A 125 -7.53 9.95 5.97
C GLU A 125 -6.80 10.89 5.02
N LEU A 126 -6.74 10.53 3.75
CA LEU A 126 -6.20 11.38 2.71
C LEU A 126 -7.14 12.57 2.51
N TRP A 127 -6.65 13.78 2.78
CA TRP A 127 -7.42 14.98 2.57
C TRP A 127 -7.57 15.28 1.06
N VAL A 128 -8.80 15.39 0.60
CA VAL A 128 -9.15 15.69 -0.80
C VAL A 128 -9.80 17.06 -0.86
N ALA A 129 -9.05 18.06 -1.28
CA ALA A 129 -9.52 19.44 -1.36
C ALA A 129 -10.59 19.63 -2.44
N ASN A 130 -10.48 18.92 -3.56
CA ASN A 130 -11.35 19.06 -4.71
C ASN A 130 -11.67 17.70 -5.34
N GLU A 131 -12.95 17.38 -5.44
CA GLU A 131 -13.42 16.15 -6.06
C GLU A 131 -12.91 15.94 -7.51
N LYS A 132 -12.67 17.02 -8.27
CA LYS A 132 -12.10 16.93 -9.61
C LYS A 132 -10.65 16.50 -9.63
N GLN A 133 -9.90 16.76 -8.56
CA GLN A 133 -8.48 16.39 -8.41
C GLN A 133 -8.28 15.06 -7.64
N ARG A 134 -9.37 14.46 -7.17
CA ARG A 134 -9.34 13.24 -6.35
C ARG A 134 -8.53 12.11 -6.96
N GLU A 135 -8.74 11.83 -8.24
CA GLU A 135 -8.01 10.77 -8.93
C GLU A 135 -6.50 11.03 -8.97
N LEU A 136 -6.12 12.29 -9.22
CA LEU A 136 -4.71 12.68 -9.24
C LEU A 136 -4.07 12.46 -7.86
N GLN A 137 -4.76 12.84 -6.79
CA GLN A 137 -4.26 12.66 -5.42
C GLN A 137 -4.11 11.18 -5.05
N TYR A 138 -5.07 10.32 -5.40
CA TYR A 138 -4.92 8.88 -5.20
C TYR A 138 -3.74 8.31 -5.97
N LYS A 139 -3.58 8.71 -7.23
CA LYS A 139 -2.48 8.28 -8.08
C LYS A 139 -1.13 8.72 -7.52
N GLU A 140 -1.00 9.96 -7.07
CA GLU A 140 0.23 10.46 -6.46
C GLU A 140 0.55 9.73 -5.16
N ALA A 141 -0.43 9.53 -4.28
CA ALA A 141 -0.25 8.81 -3.03
C ALA A 141 0.16 7.34 -3.24
N LEU A 142 -0.38 6.65 -4.26
CA LEU A 142 0.04 5.28 -4.59
C LEU A 142 1.49 5.22 -5.06
N LYS A 143 1.97 6.22 -5.81
CA LYS A 143 3.34 6.25 -6.33
C LYS A 143 4.42 6.44 -5.27
N THR A 144 4.06 6.88 -4.08
CA THR A 144 5.04 7.17 -3.02
C THR A 144 5.73 5.95 -2.46
N CYS A 145 5.19 4.74 -2.66
CA CYS A 145 5.60 3.49 -2.00
C CYS A 145 5.57 3.58 -0.46
N ASP A 146 4.73 4.46 0.08
CA ASP A 146 4.62 4.73 1.50
C ASP A 146 3.37 4.05 2.08
N PHE A 147 3.54 3.21 3.08
CA PHE A 147 2.44 2.53 3.78
C PHE A 147 1.39 3.50 4.34
N ARG A 148 1.83 4.61 4.91
CA ARG A 148 0.91 5.60 5.49
C ARG A 148 0.02 6.21 4.42
N ALA A 149 0.58 6.47 3.23
CA ALA A 149 -0.20 6.96 2.10
C ALA A 149 -1.22 5.92 1.62
N TRP A 150 -0.82 4.63 1.53
CA TRP A 150 -1.75 3.57 1.15
C TRP A 150 -2.87 3.38 2.17
N ILE A 151 -2.54 3.38 3.47
CA ILE A 151 -3.52 3.28 4.56
C ILE A 151 -4.47 4.49 4.54
N SER A 152 -3.96 5.70 4.30
CA SER A 152 -4.78 6.92 4.17
C SER A 152 -5.78 6.81 3.02
N ILE A 153 -5.36 6.28 1.85
CA ILE A 153 -6.25 6.00 0.71
C ILE A 153 -7.33 4.99 1.12
N ILE A 154 -6.93 3.86 1.71
CA ILE A 154 -7.85 2.78 2.11
C ILE A 154 -8.90 3.33 3.07
N LYS A 155 -8.49 4.09 4.09
CA LYS A 155 -9.42 4.72 5.05
C LYS A 155 -10.40 5.67 4.36
N THR A 156 -9.89 6.58 3.52
CA THR A 156 -10.70 7.55 2.79
C THR A 156 -11.75 6.86 1.93
N LEU A 157 -11.34 5.86 1.16
CA LEU A 157 -12.22 5.14 0.24
C LEU A 157 -13.22 4.25 0.97
N TYR A 158 -12.83 3.69 2.11
CA TYR A 158 -13.74 2.94 2.97
C TYR A 158 -14.86 3.83 3.53
N PHE A 159 -14.54 5.04 4.04
CA PHE A 159 -15.55 5.98 4.52
C PHE A 159 -16.48 6.43 3.40
N ARG A 160 -15.92 6.80 2.25
CA ARG A 160 -16.72 7.18 1.08
C ARG A 160 -17.67 6.07 0.65
N LYS A 161 -17.19 4.82 0.61
CA LYS A 161 -18.01 3.64 0.34
C LYS A 161 -19.17 3.54 1.32
N LYS A 162 -18.91 3.71 2.61
CA LYS A 162 -19.90 3.64 3.68
C LYS A 162 -20.96 4.73 3.54
N GLU A 163 -20.54 5.97 3.30
CA GLU A 163 -21.47 7.12 3.10
C GLU A 163 -22.37 6.90 1.88
N ARG A 164 -21.79 6.43 0.76
CA ARG A 164 -22.57 6.16 -0.44
C ARG A 164 -23.60 5.06 -0.23
N ILE A 165 -23.23 3.98 0.45
CA ILE A 165 -24.16 2.89 0.79
C ILE A 165 -25.28 3.39 1.71
N ALA A 166 -24.98 4.23 2.70
CA ALA A 166 -25.99 4.84 3.56
C ALA A 166 -26.99 5.73 2.78
N GLN A 167 -26.53 6.30 1.65
CA GLN A 167 -27.38 7.06 0.71
C GLN A 167 -28.07 6.18 -0.35
N GLY A 168 -27.99 4.85 -0.25
CA GLY A 168 -28.53 3.92 -1.24
C GLY A 168 -27.76 3.88 -2.57
N LYS A 169 -26.56 4.43 -2.63
CA LYS A 169 -25.71 4.51 -3.83
C LYS A 169 -24.63 3.44 -3.81
N LYS A 170 -24.25 2.96 -5.00
CA LYS A 170 -23.08 2.04 -5.15
C LYS A 170 -21.76 2.82 -5.07
N ILE A 171 -20.68 2.14 -4.71
CA ILE A 171 -19.31 2.68 -4.85
C ILE A 171 -19.03 3.02 -6.32
N THR A 172 -18.24 4.06 -6.58
CA THR A 172 -17.83 4.39 -7.94
C THR A 172 -16.75 3.44 -8.43
N SER A 173 -16.68 3.18 -9.74
CA SER A 173 -15.61 2.35 -10.33
C SER A 173 -14.22 2.91 -10.05
N LEU A 174 -14.11 4.24 -9.99
CA LEU A 174 -12.87 4.92 -9.63
C LEU A 174 -12.43 4.56 -8.21
N ASP A 175 -13.33 4.75 -7.24
CA ASP A 175 -13.03 4.50 -5.83
C ASP A 175 -12.71 3.01 -5.60
N GLU A 176 -13.44 2.10 -6.26
CA GLU A 176 -13.19 0.66 -6.15
C GLU A 176 -11.81 0.27 -6.73
N ARG A 177 -11.42 0.85 -7.86
CA ARG A 177 -10.11 0.61 -8.49
C ARG A 177 -8.96 1.02 -7.58
N TYR A 178 -9.02 2.24 -7.01
CA TYR A 178 -7.96 2.75 -6.14
C TYR A 178 -7.94 2.07 -4.77
N LEU A 179 -9.10 1.67 -4.24
CA LEU A 179 -9.16 0.87 -3.01
C LEU A 179 -8.43 -0.46 -3.20
N LYS A 180 -8.78 -1.21 -4.25
CA LYS A 180 -8.11 -2.48 -4.56
C LYS A 180 -6.61 -2.31 -4.83
N ALA A 181 -6.22 -1.24 -5.52
CA ALA A 181 -4.80 -0.97 -5.76
C ALA A 181 -4.04 -0.73 -4.44
N ALA A 182 -4.55 0.11 -3.54
CA ALA A 182 -3.91 0.38 -2.26
C ALA A 182 -3.87 -0.86 -1.34
N GLU A 183 -4.94 -1.65 -1.32
CA GLU A 183 -5.00 -2.93 -0.59
C GLU A 183 -3.99 -3.93 -1.15
N ASN A 184 -3.84 -4.03 -2.47
CA ASN A 184 -2.88 -4.94 -3.10
C ASN A 184 -1.44 -4.60 -2.75
N GLU A 185 -1.08 -3.30 -2.77
CA GLU A 185 0.25 -2.85 -2.39
C GLU A 185 0.53 -3.15 -0.90
N LEU A 186 -0.37 -2.74 -0.01
CA LEU A 186 -0.23 -2.95 1.43
C LEU A 186 -0.18 -4.43 1.81
N TYR A 187 -1.17 -5.20 1.37
CA TYR A 187 -1.28 -6.61 1.74
C TYR A 187 -0.25 -7.48 1.02
N GLY A 188 0.21 -7.06 -0.16
CA GLY A 188 1.27 -7.75 -0.89
C GLY A 188 2.57 -7.80 -0.09
N GLU A 189 3.00 -6.68 0.43
CA GLU A 189 4.21 -6.59 1.22
C GLU A 189 4.04 -7.23 2.61
N LEU A 190 2.95 -6.93 3.33
CA LEU A 190 2.67 -7.55 4.63
C LEU A 190 2.55 -9.09 4.54
N SER A 191 1.97 -9.60 3.46
CA SER A 191 1.84 -11.03 3.18
C SER A 191 3.20 -11.72 3.11
N LEU A 192 4.14 -11.12 2.38
CA LEU A 192 5.51 -11.63 2.28
C LEU A 192 6.21 -11.67 3.64
N ILE A 193 6.14 -10.57 4.39
CA ILE A 193 6.90 -10.39 5.63
C ILE A 193 6.32 -11.24 6.78
N LEU A 194 4.99 -11.31 6.88
CA LEU A 194 4.33 -12.04 7.95
C LEU A 194 4.14 -13.53 7.63
N GLY A 195 4.36 -13.94 6.37
CA GLY A 195 4.18 -15.32 5.92
C GLY A 195 2.71 -15.74 5.89
N LEU A 196 1.78 -14.80 5.68
CA LEU A 196 0.35 -15.03 5.64
C LEU A 196 -0.21 -14.73 4.25
N PRO A 197 -1.22 -15.47 3.76
CA PRO A 197 -1.85 -15.18 2.48
C PRO A 197 -2.58 -13.82 2.55
N LYS A 198 -2.60 -13.07 1.42
CA LYS A 198 -3.29 -11.78 1.31
C LYS A 198 -4.75 -11.83 1.76
N SER A 199 -5.43 -12.94 1.49
CA SER A 199 -6.84 -13.13 1.87
C SER A 199 -7.09 -13.17 3.37
N GLN A 200 -6.06 -13.41 4.19
CA GLN A 200 -6.14 -13.43 5.64
C GLN A 200 -5.62 -12.15 6.29
N MET A 201 -5.08 -11.23 5.49
CA MET A 201 -4.38 -10.05 6.01
C MET A 201 -5.33 -9.11 6.75
N GLU A 202 -6.51 -8.89 6.20
CA GLU A 202 -7.53 -8.06 6.84
C GLU A 202 -7.94 -8.60 8.21
N ASP A 203 -8.25 -9.89 8.30
CA ASP A 203 -8.62 -10.54 9.57
C ASP A 203 -7.45 -10.55 10.57
N PHE A 204 -6.22 -10.70 10.08
CA PHE A 204 -5.03 -10.64 10.93
C PHE A 204 -4.84 -9.24 11.54
N ILE A 205 -4.90 -8.18 10.73
CA ILE A 205 -4.79 -6.79 11.17
C ILE A 205 -5.86 -6.49 12.24
N CYS A 206 -7.09 -6.92 12.00
CA CYS A 206 -8.18 -6.69 12.93
C CYS A 206 -7.98 -7.36 14.29
N ARG A 207 -7.56 -8.63 14.28
CA ARG A 207 -7.25 -9.33 15.53
C ARG A 207 -6.11 -8.69 16.31
N LYS A 208 -5.10 -8.20 15.60
CA LYS A 208 -3.95 -7.51 16.25
C LYS A 208 -4.37 -6.19 16.89
N LEU A 209 -5.32 -5.48 16.31
CA LEU A 209 -5.81 -4.21 16.84
C LEU A 209 -6.87 -4.36 17.95
N GLU A 210 -7.42 -5.57 18.13
CA GLU A 210 -8.37 -5.90 19.19
C GLU A 210 -7.70 -6.45 20.46
N ALA A 211 -6.43 -6.93 20.33
CA ALA A 211 -5.66 -7.51 21.44
C ALA A 211 -5.05 -6.44 22.35
#